data_d4644087064d72463d8a01a7c11a5672
#
_entry.id   d4644087064d72463d8a01a7c11a5672
#
_cell.length_a   1.000
_cell.length_b   1.000
_cell.length_c   1.000
_cell.angle_alpha   90.00
_cell.angle_beta   90.00
_cell.angle_gamma   90.00
#
_symmetry.space_group_name_H-M   'P 1'
#
loop_
_entity.id
_entity.type
_entity.pdbx_description
1 polymer ?
#
loop_
_entity_poly.entity_id
_entity_poly.type
_entity_poly.pdbx_seq_one_letter_code
_entity_poly.pdbx_strand_id
1 'polypeptide(L)'
;MNCILFLDFDGVTHPDPCREVEYFRQLPLIEDVLRDHRQLDIVISSSWRYDHAIHELRDRFSPDIRSRVIDVTPSVTRTDDEGWIPRHLLQHHREWECRKWIRQHCPLDTPWLAIDDAAEWFTPECAHLLTTKSEFGFHPEQVLVLDRMIKDRLCRL
;
A
#
# COMPACT_ATOMS: atom_id res chain seq x y z
N MET A 1 -2.49 12.35 -14.42
CA MET A 1 -1.47 11.72 -13.53
C MET A 1 -2.20 10.76 -12.62
N ASN A 2 -1.72 9.52 -12.48
CA ASN A 2 -2.38 8.55 -11.61
C ASN A 2 -1.93 8.74 -10.15
N CYS A 3 -2.81 8.48 -9.20
CA CYS A 3 -2.47 8.37 -7.79
C CYS A 3 -1.93 6.95 -7.52
N ILE A 4 -0.96 6.79 -6.65
CA ILE A 4 -0.40 5.48 -6.28
C ILE A 4 -0.97 5.02 -4.95
N LEU A 5 -1.49 3.79 -4.92
CA LEU A 5 -1.88 3.11 -3.70
C LEU A 5 -0.83 2.05 -3.36
N PHE A 6 -0.09 2.25 -2.28
CA PHE A 6 0.74 1.21 -1.68
C PHE A 6 -0.12 0.31 -0.80
N LEU A 7 -0.10 -0.99 -1.06
CA LEU A 7 -1.00 -1.94 -0.41
C LEU A 7 -0.21 -3.06 0.28
N ASP A 8 -0.37 -3.16 1.59
CA ASP A 8 0.05 -4.33 2.36
C ASP A 8 -1.02 -5.43 2.33
N PHE A 9 -0.64 -6.67 2.68
CA PHE A 9 -1.55 -7.82 2.67
C PHE A 9 -1.89 -8.31 4.08
N ASP A 10 -0.90 -8.75 4.84
CA ASP A 10 -1.10 -9.27 6.20
C ASP A 10 -1.68 -8.17 7.09
N GLY A 11 -2.75 -8.47 7.81
CA GLY A 11 -3.43 -7.47 8.65
C GLY A 11 -4.18 -6.36 7.87
N VAL A 12 -4.24 -6.44 6.53
CA VAL A 12 -4.94 -5.50 5.65
C VAL A 12 -5.96 -6.20 4.78
N THR A 13 -5.53 -7.02 3.83
CA THR A 13 -6.44 -7.78 2.94
C THR A 13 -7.04 -9.00 3.61
N HIS A 14 -6.50 -9.40 4.73
CA HIS A 14 -6.97 -10.46 5.62
C HIS A 14 -6.44 -10.21 7.04
N PRO A 15 -7.04 -10.81 8.07
CA PRO A 15 -6.51 -10.75 9.43
C PRO A 15 -5.12 -11.38 9.54
N ASP A 16 -4.31 -10.89 10.47
CA ASP A 16 -3.03 -11.51 10.80
C ASP A 16 -2.90 -11.66 12.34
N PRO A 17 -2.76 -12.89 12.86
CA PRO A 17 -2.71 -14.18 12.14
C PRO A 17 -4.10 -14.66 11.67
N CYS A 18 -4.12 -15.45 10.59
CA CYS A 18 -5.31 -16.15 10.13
C CYS A 18 -4.95 -17.46 9.40
N ARG A 19 -5.97 -18.26 9.05
CA ARG A 19 -5.79 -19.48 8.24
C ARG A 19 -5.72 -19.11 6.76
N GLU A 20 -5.04 -19.90 5.95
CA GLU A 20 -4.92 -19.68 4.48
C GLU A 20 -6.28 -19.52 3.79
N VAL A 21 -7.32 -20.24 4.25
CA VAL A 21 -8.69 -20.12 3.72
C VAL A 21 -9.28 -18.71 3.91
N GLU A 22 -8.70 -17.91 4.79
CA GLU A 22 -9.13 -16.54 5.08
C GLU A 22 -8.31 -15.49 4.30
N TYR A 23 -7.25 -15.90 3.60
CA TYR A 23 -6.42 -14.98 2.82
C TYR A 23 -7.26 -14.20 1.81
N PHE A 24 -7.01 -12.89 1.76
CA PHE A 24 -7.64 -11.93 0.84
C PHE A 24 -9.15 -11.75 1.03
N ARG A 25 -9.73 -12.17 2.15
CA ARG A 25 -11.18 -12.07 2.37
C ARG A 25 -11.69 -10.63 2.45
N GLN A 26 -10.86 -9.64 2.85
CA GLN A 26 -11.20 -8.22 2.84
C GLN A 26 -10.81 -7.50 1.54
N LEU A 27 -10.04 -8.12 0.66
CA LEU A 27 -9.62 -7.51 -0.58
C LEU A 27 -10.79 -6.99 -1.44
N PRO A 28 -11.95 -7.68 -1.55
CA PRO A 28 -13.10 -7.18 -2.29
C PRO A 28 -13.59 -5.80 -1.84
N LEU A 29 -13.52 -5.47 -0.54
CA LEU A 29 -13.90 -4.15 -0.03
C LEU A 29 -12.99 -3.04 -0.56
N ILE A 30 -11.70 -3.32 -0.66
CA ILE A 30 -10.72 -2.39 -1.23
C ILE A 30 -10.94 -2.27 -2.72
N GLU A 31 -11.14 -3.38 -3.42
CA GLU A 31 -11.39 -3.41 -4.85
C GLU A 31 -12.64 -2.62 -5.26
N ASP A 32 -13.70 -2.65 -4.45
CA ASP A 32 -14.91 -1.88 -4.71
C ASP A 32 -14.62 -0.37 -4.70
N VAL A 33 -13.82 0.12 -3.75
CA VAL A 33 -13.37 1.52 -3.75
C VAL A 33 -12.51 1.82 -4.99
N LEU A 34 -11.62 0.89 -5.35
CA LEU A 34 -10.77 1.07 -6.52
C LEU A 34 -11.55 1.12 -7.85
N ARG A 35 -12.70 0.45 -7.95
CA ARG A 35 -13.57 0.52 -9.13
C ARG A 35 -14.15 1.92 -9.35
N ASP A 36 -14.43 2.63 -8.25
CA ASP A 36 -14.92 4.01 -8.30
C ASP A 36 -13.80 5.02 -8.62
N HIS A 37 -12.54 4.64 -8.42
CA HIS A 37 -11.35 5.49 -8.62
C HIS A 37 -10.38 4.88 -9.63
N ARG A 38 -10.69 5.00 -10.93
CA ARG A 38 -9.92 4.37 -12.02
C ARG A 38 -8.51 4.92 -12.20
N GLN A 39 -8.20 6.10 -11.66
CA GLN A 39 -6.90 6.74 -11.74
C GLN A 39 -5.94 6.35 -10.61
N LEU A 40 -6.21 5.26 -9.88
CA LEU A 40 -5.26 4.67 -8.95
C LEU A 40 -4.54 3.48 -9.57
N ASP A 41 -3.22 3.48 -9.47
CA ASP A 41 -2.38 2.31 -9.71
C ASP A 41 -1.94 1.73 -8.36
N ILE A 42 -1.75 0.42 -8.30
CA ILE A 42 -1.43 -0.31 -7.08
C ILE A 42 0.03 -0.74 -7.12
N VAL A 43 0.76 -0.45 -6.06
CA VAL A 43 2.10 -0.97 -5.79
C VAL A 43 2.06 -1.78 -4.50
N ILE A 44 2.46 -3.05 -4.57
CA ILE A 44 2.40 -3.93 -3.40
C ILE A 44 3.59 -3.63 -2.48
N SER A 45 3.31 -3.28 -1.23
CA SER A 45 4.30 -3.01 -0.19
C SER A 45 4.46 -4.16 0.81
N SER A 46 3.66 -5.20 0.69
CA SER A 46 3.70 -6.38 1.56
C SER A 46 5.03 -7.15 1.49
N SER A 47 5.41 -7.77 2.59
CA SER A 47 6.55 -8.72 2.66
C SER A 47 6.37 -9.94 1.74
N TRP A 48 5.17 -10.24 1.31
CA TRP A 48 4.89 -11.28 0.31
C TRP A 48 5.70 -11.09 -0.99
N ARG A 49 6.13 -9.86 -1.30
CA ARG A 49 6.99 -9.57 -2.46
C ARG A 49 8.36 -10.23 -2.42
N TYR A 50 8.79 -10.70 -1.25
CA TYR A 50 10.06 -11.42 -1.11
C TYR A 50 9.98 -12.89 -1.51
N ASP A 51 8.78 -13.47 -1.38
CA ASP A 51 8.54 -14.91 -1.56
C ASP A 51 7.73 -15.23 -2.83
N HIS A 52 7.12 -14.21 -3.46
CA HIS A 52 6.25 -14.38 -4.62
C HIS A 52 6.64 -13.43 -5.75
N ALA A 53 6.56 -13.92 -6.98
CA ALA A 53 6.72 -13.10 -8.17
C ALA A 53 5.50 -12.16 -8.35
N ILE A 54 5.70 -11.02 -9.01
CA ILE A 54 4.64 -10.01 -9.18
C ILE A 54 3.39 -10.57 -9.87
N HIS A 55 3.53 -11.51 -10.81
CA HIS A 55 2.38 -12.12 -11.48
C HIS A 55 1.54 -12.96 -10.51
N GLU A 56 2.15 -13.66 -9.55
CA GLU A 56 1.45 -14.42 -8.51
C GLU A 56 0.70 -13.50 -7.56
N LEU A 57 1.29 -12.35 -7.24
CA LEU A 57 0.65 -11.32 -6.41
C LEU A 57 -0.54 -10.68 -7.16
N ARG A 58 -0.39 -10.40 -8.46
CA ARG A 58 -1.47 -9.91 -9.33
C ARG A 58 -2.65 -10.87 -9.39
N ASP A 59 -2.39 -12.17 -9.39
CA ASP A 59 -3.42 -13.21 -9.48
C ASP A 59 -4.33 -13.28 -8.24
N ARG A 60 -3.97 -12.59 -7.15
CA ARG A 60 -4.83 -12.44 -5.96
C ARG A 60 -5.98 -11.46 -6.19
N PHE A 61 -5.83 -10.56 -7.15
CA PHE A 61 -6.83 -9.53 -7.46
C PHE A 61 -7.85 -10.00 -8.50
N SER A 62 -9.03 -9.40 -8.46
CA SER A 62 -10.07 -9.61 -9.47
C SER A 62 -9.56 -9.25 -10.87
N PRO A 63 -10.02 -9.93 -11.94
CA PRO A 63 -9.52 -9.72 -13.30
C PRO A 63 -9.56 -8.26 -13.78
N ASP A 64 -10.56 -7.48 -13.36
CA ASP A 64 -10.74 -6.07 -13.72
C ASP A 64 -9.78 -5.12 -12.97
N ILE A 65 -9.24 -5.54 -11.84
CA ILE A 65 -8.28 -4.76 -11.02
C ILE A 65 -6.83 -5.17 -11.30
N ARG A 66 -6.60 -6.42 -11.66
CA ARG A 66 -5.28 -7.06 -11.79
C ARG A 66 -4.28 -6.26 -12.63
N SER A 67 -4.71 -5.65 -13.73
CA SER A 67 -3.85 -4.84 -14.60
C SER A 67 -3.37 -3.53 -13.97
N ARG A 68 -4.02 -3.10 -12.89
CA ARG A 68 -3.66 -1.90 -12.13
C ARG A 68 -2.61 -2.16 -11.05
N VAL A 69 -2.29 -3.43 -10.78
CA VAL A 69 -1.15 -3.80 -9.93
C VAL A 69 0.11 -3.72 -10.77
N ILE A 70 0.80 -2.59 -10.69
CA ILE A 70 1.89 -2.25 -11.62
C ILE A 70 3.26 -2.72 -11.15
N ASP A 71 3.51 -2.73 -9.82
CA ASP A 71 4.84 -3.01 -9.27
C ASP A 71 4.78 -3.45 -7.80
N VAL A 72 5.96 -3.66 -7.23
CA VAL A 72 6.20 -3.87 -5.79
C VAL A 72 7.20 -2.84 -5.28
N THR A 73 7.17 -2.51 -3.98
CA THR A 73 8.15 -1.60 -3.40
C THR A 73 9.54 -2.24 -3.31
N PRO A 74 10.63 -1.44 -3.47
CA PRO A 74 11.98 -1.92 -3.19
C PRO A 74 12.18 -2.16 -1.69
N SER A 75 13.16 -2.98 -1.34
CA SER A 75 13.66 -3.05 0.03
C SER A 75 14.56 -1.84 0.32
N VAL A 76 14.56 -1.40 1.58
CA VAL A 76 15.45 -0.36 2.06
C VAL A 76 16.44 -0.97 3.05
N THR A 77 17.72 -0.74 2.82
CA THR A 77 18.82 -1.12 3.70
C THR A 77 19.43 0.12 4.36
N ARG A 78 20.29 -0.08 5.34
CA ARG A 78 20.97 1.02 6.05
C ARG A 78 21.88 1.87 5.15
N THR A 79 22.38 1.28 4.08
CA THR A 79 23.04 1.93 2.96
C THR A 79 22.16 1.75 1.73
N ASP A 80 21.44 2.79 1.37
CA ASP A 80 20.65 2.82 0.17
C ASP A 80 21.45 3.45 -0.98
N ASP A 81 21.02 3.27 -2.23
CA ASP A 81 21.60 3.91 -3.41
C ASP A 81 21.63 5.45 -3.31
N GLU A 82 20.83 6.02 -2.44
CA GLU A 82 20.77 7.45 -2.14
C GLU A 82 21.69 7.88 -0.97
N GLY A 83 22.44 6.96 -0.38
CA GLY A 83 23.37 7.20 0.71
C GLY A 83 22.96 6.57 2.04
N TRP A 84 23.63 7.02 3.11
CA TRP A 84 23.38 6.48 4.45
C TRP A 84 22.08 7.04 5.05
N ILE A 85 21.21 6.13 5.49
CA ILE A 85 19.93 6.48 6.12
C ILE A 85 20.10 6.57 7.64
N PRO A 86 19.78 7.69 8.28
CA PRO A 86 19.78 7.82 9.73
C PRO A 86 18.94 6.74 10.41
N ARG A 87 19.44 6.21 11.53
CA ARG A 87 18.83 5.07 12.23
C ARG A 87 17.36 5.33 12.62
N HIS A 88 17.02 6.56 12.97
CA HIS A 88 15.63 6.94 13.32
C HIS A 88 14.67 6.89 12.12
N LEU A 89 15.16 7.06 10.89
CA LEU A 89 14.35 6.94 9.68
C LEU A 89 14.17 5.47 9.27
N LEU A 90 15.09 4.58 9.66
CA LEU A 90 14.91 3.13 9.43
C LEU A 90 13.75 2.55 10.25
N GLN A 91 13.34 3.19 11.33
CA GLN A 91 12.14 2.79 12.08
C GLN A 91 10.88 2.95 11.21
N HIS A 92 10.91 3.88 10.25
CA HIS A 92 9.82 4.16 9.32
C HIS A 92 10.12 3.60 7.92
N HIS A 93 10.69 2.40 7.87
CA HIS A 93 11.21 1.80 6.63
C HIS A 93 10.13 1.62 5.56
N ARG A 94 8.88 1.33 5.92
CA ARG A 94 7.79 1.17 4.95
C ARG A 94 7.45 2.48 4.26
N GLU A 95 7.37 3.57 4.99
CA GLU A 95 7.18 4.89 4.38
C GLU A 95 8.35 5.23 3.46
N TRP A 96 9.58 4.91 3.88
CA TRP A 96 10.76 5.13 3.05
C TRP A 96 10.74 4.30 1.77
N GLU A 97 10.34 3.04 1.81
CA GLU A 97 10.15 2.19 0.64
C GLU A 97 9.13 2.77 -0.34
N CYS A 98 8.00 3.26 0.15
CA CYS A 98 6.99 3.95 -0.67
C CYS A 98 7.56 5.20 -1.34
N ARG A 99 8.21 6.07 -0.56
CA ARG A 99 8.82 7.31 -1.06
C ARG A 99 9.97 7.04 -2.05
N LYS A 100 10.76 6.01 -1.81
CA LYS A 100 11.82 5.58 -2.74
C LYS A 100 11.22 5.16 -4.07
N TRP A 101 10.16 4.34 -4.05
CA TRP A 101 9.47 3.92 -5.26
C TRP A 101 8.95 5.14 -6.06
N ILE A 102 8.29 6.10 -5.40
CA ILE A 102 7.80 7.34 -6.03
C ILE A 102 8.96 8.09 -6.71
N ARG A 103 10.08 8.30 -6.00
CA ARG A 103 11.24 9.02 -6.57
C ARG A 103 11.84 8.36 -7.79
N GLN A 104 11.78 7.03 -7.85
CA GLN A 104 12.37 6.25 -8.95
C GLN A 104 11.46 6.15 -10.18
N HIS A 105 10.12 6.24 -10.02
CA HIS A 105 9.17 5.89 -11.07
C HIS A 105 8.21 7.02 -11.43
N CYS A 106 8.10 8.06 -10.61
CA CYS A 106 7.10 9.11 -10.77
C CYS A 106 7.68 10.51 -10.53
N PRO A 107 7.01 11.57 -11.03
CA PRO A 107 7.25 12.94 -10.55
C PRO A 107 7.09 13.02 -9.01
N LEU A 108 7.89 13.90 -8.38
CA LEU A 108 7.92 14.00 -6.89
C LEU A 108 6.60 14.49 -6.27
N ASP A 109 5.77 15.16 -7.04
CA ASP A 109 4.44 15.64 -6.67
C ASP A 109 3.31 14.63 -6.92
N THR A 110 3.66 13.41 -7.37
CA THR A 110 2.67 12.34 -7.59
C THR A 110 1.93 12.04 -6.27
N PRO A 111 0.59 12.14 -6.28
CA PRO A 111 -0.19 11.80 -5.10
C PRO A 111 -0.10 10.30 -4.79
N TRP A 112 -0.01 9.99 -3.52
CA TRP A 112 0.03 8.59 -3.07
C TRP A 112 -0.65 8.39 -1.72
N LEU A 113 -1.07 7.17 -1.48
CA LEU A 113 -1.64 6.67 -0.23
C LEU A 113 -1.02 5.31 0.09
N ALA A 114 -1.10 4.89 1.35
CA ALA A 114 -0.75 3.55 1.80
C ALA A 114 -1.86 2.99 2.68
N ILE A 115 -2.10 1.68 2.60
CA ILE A 115 -2.91 0.92 3.56
C ILE A 115 -1.99 -0.11 4.18
N ASP A 116 -1.81 -0.04 5.50
CA ASP A 116 -0.87 -0.88 6.25
C ASP A 116 -1.36 -1.03 7.69
N ASP A 117 -1.06 -2.13 8.35
CA ASP A 117 -1.42 -2.35 9.76
C ASP A 117 -0.31 -1.93 10.73
N ALA A 118 0.92 -1.78 10.24
CA ALA A 118 2.10 -1.40 11.01
C ALA A 118 2.33 0.11 11.02
N ALA A 119 1.51 0.86 11.76
CA ALA A 119 1.60 2.32 11.85
C ALA A 119 2.99 2.82 12.29
N GLU A 120 3.72 2.04 13.09
CA GLU A 120 5.08 2.34 13.56
C GLU A 120 6.13 2.32 12.44
N TRP A 121 5.83 1.74 11.28
CA TRP A 121 6.70 1.75 10.10
C TRP A 121 6.51 2.98 9.21
N PHE A 122 5.69 3.91 9.68
CA PHE A 122 5.47 5.23 9.08
C PHE A 122 5.77 6.31 10.12
N THR A 123 6.09 7.52 9.66
CA THR A 123 6.28 8.66 10.57
C THR A 123 4.98 8.97 11.32
N PRO A 124 5.08 9.46 12.57
CA PRO A 124 3.89 9.85 13.32
C PRO A 124 3.00 10.81 12.51
N GLU A 125 1.70 10.58 12.57
CA GLU A 125 0.69 11.38 11.85
C GLU A 125 0.89 11.43 10.33
N CYS A 126 1.46 10.38 9.73
CA CYS A 126 1.63 10.29 8.29
C CYS A 126 0.29 10.48 7.57
N ALA A 127 0.12 11.61 6.89
CA ALA A 127 -1.13 11.95 6.21
C ALA A 127 -1.44 11.03 5.01
N HIS A 128 -0.48 10.20 4.59
CA HIS A 128 -0.66 9.25 3.48
C HIS A 128 -1.15 7.88 3.93
N LEU A 129 -1.10 7.57 5.23
CA LEU A 129 -1.40 6.26 5.77
C LEU A 129 -2.86 6.11 6.19
N LEU A 130 -3.51 5.06 5.74
CA LEU A 130 -4.72 4.50 6.33
C LEU A 130 -4.32 3.24 7.10
N THR A 131 -4.39 3.30 8.43
CA THR A 131 -4.01 2.17 9.29
C THR A 131 -5.19 1.23 9.49
N THR A 132 -4.94 -0.07 9.38
CA THR A 132 -5.87 -1.13 9.77
C THR A 132 -5.48 -1.73 11.13
N LYS A 133 -6.36 -2.55 11.70
CA LYS A 133 -6.04 -3.40 12.86
C LYS A 133 -5.75 -4.80 12.36
N SER A 134 -4.55 -5.33 12.66
CA SER A 134 -4.08 -6.63 12.16
C SER A 134 -5.09 -7.75 12.38
N GLU A 135 -5.70 -7.81 13.54
CA GLU A 135 -6.66 -8.86 13.91
C GLU A 135 -7.95 -8.85 13.09
N PHE A 136 -8.25 -7.75 12.37
CA PHE A 136 -9.48 -7.62 11.57
C PHE A 136 -9.22 -7.40 10.09
N GLY A 137 -8.08 -6.81 9.73
CA GLY A 137 -7.82 -6.34 8.38
C GLY A 137 -8.66 -5.10 8.03
N PHE A 138 -8.81 -4.83 6.74
CA PHE A 138 -9.59 -3.69 6.24
C PHE A 138 -11.07 -3.85 6.58
N HIS A 139 -11.61 -2.89 7.32
CA HIS A 139 -12.98 -2.95 7.85
C HIS A 139 -13.97 -2.16 6.98
N PRO A 140 -15.25 -2.59 6.87
CA PRO A 140 -16.26 -1.85 6.08
C PRO A 140 -16.38 -0.35 6.41
N GLU A 141 -16.17 0.04 7.66
CA GLU A 141 -16.16 1.45 8.09
C GLU A 141 -15.04 2.27 7.44
N GLN A 142 -13.95 1.62 7.01
CA GLN A 142 -12.80 2.26 6.38
C GLN A 142 -13.02 2.56 4.90
N VAL A 143 -14.04 1.98 4.27
CA VAL A 143 -14.40 2.23 2.87
C VAL A 143 -14.62 3.73 2.61
N LEU A 144 -15.42 4.39 3.46
CA LEU A 144 -15.67 5.83 3.34
C LEU A 144 -14.45 6.68 3.65
N VAL A 145 -13.60 6.21 4.57
CA VAL A 145 -12.34 6.91 4.90
C VAL A 145 -11.37 6.85 3.72
N LEU A 146 -11.20 5.66 3.13
CA LEU A 146 -10.35 5.48 1.95
C LEU A 146 -10.85 6.32 0.77
N ASP A 147 -12.15 6.27 0.47
CA ASP A 147 -12.77 7.07 -0.59
C ASP A 147 -12.48 8.57 -0.41
N ARG A 148 -12.66 9.09 0.79
CA ARG A 148 -12.36 10.50 1.12
C ARG A 148 -10.87 10.81 0.94
N MET A 149 -9.99 9.98 1.47
CA MET A 149 -8.55 10.18 1.33
C MET A 149 -8.10 10.23 -0.13
N ILE A 150 -8.67 9.37 -0.98
CA ILE A 150 -8.40 9.37 -2.43
C ILE A 150 -8.86 10.68 -3.06
N LYS A 151 -10.11 11.11 -2.81
CA LYS A 151 -10.68 12.37 -3.33
C LYS A 151 -9.83 13.57 -2.93
N ASP A 152 -9.41 13.64 -1.67
CA ASP A 152 -8.56 14.73 -1.16
C ASP A 152 -7.19 14.78 -1.85
N ARG A 153 -6.64 13.64 -2.27
CA ARG A 153 -5.38 13.59 -3.01
C ARG A 153 -5.54 14.00 -4.48
N LEU A 154 -6.64 13.59 -5.10
CA LEU A 154 -6.92 13.90 -6.50
C LEU A 154 -7.37 15.37 -6.69
N CYS A 155 -8.02 15.98 -5.71
CA CYS A 155 -8.44 17.39 -5.76
C CYS A 155 -7.28 18.40 -5.57
N ARG A 156 -6.08 17.95 -5.19
CA ARG A 156 -4.90 18.81 -5.01
C ARG A 156 -4.03 18.91 -6.27
N LEU A 157 -4.48 18.30 -7.35
CA LEU A 157 -3.89 18.36 -8.68
C LEU A 157 -4.53 19.49 -9.49
#